data_1e66e6d4478b8b9ab89184e7d5a00dc3
#
_entry.id   1e66e6d4478b8b9ab89184e7d5a00dc3
#
_cell.length_a   1.000
_cell.length_b   1.000
_cell.length_c   1.000
_cell.angle_alpha   90.00
_cell.angle_beta   90.00
_cell.angle_gamma   90.00
#
_symmetry.space_group_name_H-M   'P 1'
#
loop_
_entity.id
_entity.type
_entity.pdbx_description
1 polymer ?
#
loop_
_entity_poly.entity_id
_entity_poly.type
_entity_poly.pdbx_seq_one_letter_code
_entity_poly.pdbx_strand_id
1 'polypeptide(L)' 'LKKAIDIIDEVIETIKKSSTKQEAKENLMSKFEFSEQQAEYILMMRLQSLV' A
#
# COMPACT_ATOMS: atom_id res chain seq x y z
N LEU A 1 5.03 9.69 -17.78
CA LEU A 1 3.86 9.78 -16.88
C LEU A 1 3.39 8.39 -16.53
N LYS A 2 3.33 8.12 -15.25
CA LYS A 2 2.83 6.84 -14.79
C LYS A 2 1.31 6.85 -14.72
N LYS A 3 0.71 5.75 -15.13
CA LYS A 3 -0.73 5.61 -15.05
C LYS A 3 -1.14 5.21 -13.63
N ALA A 4 -2.40 5.45 -13.30
CA ALA A 4 -2.91 5.08 -11.98
C ALA A 4 -2.74 3.58 -11.75
N ILE A 5 -2.87 2.78 -12.79
CA ILE A 5 -2.73 1.34 -12.67
C ILE A 5 -1.32 0.96 -12.23
N ASP A 6 -0.33 1.66 -12.74
CA ASP A 6 1.06 1.39 -12.36
C ASP A 6 1.26 1.65 -10.89
N ILE A 7 0.67 2.72 -10.37
CA ILE A 7 0.81 3.04 -8.96
C ILE A 7 0.15 1.96 -8.11
N ILE A 8 -1.02 1.50 -8.52
CA ILE A 8 -1.72 0.45 -7.78
C ILE A 8 -0.89 -0.83 -7.75
N ASP A 9 -0.27 -1.18 -8.88
CA ASP A 9 0.57 -2.37 -8.93
C ASP A 9 1.74 -2.25 -7.96
N GLU A 10 2.37 -1.08 -7.91
CA GLU A 10 3.49 -0.88 -7.00
C GLU A 10 3.04 -0.96 -5.54
N VAL A 11 1.87 -0.41 -5.25
CA VAL A 11 1.33 -0.49 -3.90
C VAL A 11 1.11 -1.94 -3.50
N ILE A 12 0.52 -2.73 -4.39
CA ILE A 12 0.25 -4.13 -4.10
C ILE A 12 1.55 -4.89 -3.87
N GLU A 13 2.55 -4.64 -4.69
CA GLU A 13 3.84 -5.31 -4.52
C GLU A 13 4.50 -4.91 -3.21
N THR A 14 4.40 -3.64 -2.86
CA THR A 14 4.96 -3.19 -1.60
C THR A 14 4.32 -3.91 -0.42
N ILE A 15 3.01 -4.08 -0.47
CA ILE A 15 2.31 -4.79 0.59
C ILE A 15 2.73 -6.26 0.62
N LYS A 16 2.85 -6.88 -0.53
CA LYS A 16 3.23 -8.29 -0.59
C LYS A 16 4.64 -8.53 -0.05
N LYS A 17 5.54 -7.59 -0.30
CA LYS A 17 6.91 -7.73 0.15
C LYS A 17 7.07 -7.46 1.63
N SER A 18 6.11 -6.82 2.24
CA SER A 18 6.18 -6.48 3.64
C SER A 18 5.85 -7.71 4.49
N SER A 19 6.57 -7.86 5.60
CA SER A 19 6.35 -8.99 6.48
C SER A 19 5.12 -8.82 7.35
N THR A 20 4.84 -7.58 7.74
CA THR A 20 3.71 -7.30 8.61
C THR A 20 2.92 -6.14 8.06
N LYS A 21 1.69 -5.98 8.61
CA LYS A 21 0.85 -4.86 8.23
C LYS A 21 1.51 -3.53 8.58
N GLN A 22 2.16 -3.49 9.73
CA GLN A 22 2.85 -2.28 10.16
C GLN A 22 3.95 -1.91 9.18
N GLU A 23 4.73 -2.89 8.77
CA GLU A 23 5.81 -2.65 7.82
C GLU A 23 5.24 -2.16 6.48
N ALA A 24 4.15 -2.76 6.05
CA ALA A 24 3.52 -2.34 4.79
C ALA A 24 3.09 -0.88 4.87
N LYS A 25 2.51 -0.49 6.01
CA LYS A 25 2.07 0.90 6.17
C LYS A 25 3.26 1.84 6.08
N GLU A 26 4.33 1.52 6.78
CA GLU A 26 5.51 2.38 6.78
C GLU A 26 6.12 2.47 5.38
N ASN A 27 6.16 1.37 4.67
CA ASN A 27 6.69 1.38 3.32
C ASN A 27 5.85 2.23 2.39
N LEU A 28 4.53 2.15 2.53
CA LEU A 28 3.65 2.96 1.71
C LEU A 28 3.84 4.44 2.00
N MET A 29 3.96 4.79 3.27
CA MET A 29 4.16 6.19 3.65
C MET A 29 5.49 6.72 3.13
N SER A 30 6.53 5.91 3.20
CA SER A 30 7.86 6.32 2.78
C SER A 30 7.99 6.34 1.26
N LYS A 31 7.48 5.32 0.61
CA LYS A 31 7.68 5.15 -0.83
C LYS A 31 6.79 6.06 -1.64
N PHE A 32 5.54 6.20 -1.23
CA PHE A 32 4.56 6.99 -1.98
C PHE A 32 4.18 8.27 -1.28
N GLU A 33 4.76 8.52 -0.10
CA GLU A 33 4.48 9.73 0.67
C GLU A 33 3.01 9.85 1.05
N PHE A 34 2.36 8.71 1.26
CA PHE A 34 1.00 8.70 1.76
C PHE A 34 0.99 9.12 3.22
N SER A 35 -0.13 9.72 3.65
CA SER A 35 -0.33 9.97 5.07
C SER A 35 -0.64 8.66 5.78
N GLU A 36 -0.54 8.70 7.12
CA GLU A 36 -0.82 7.51 7.91
C GLU A 36 -2.23 7.01 7.65
N GLN A 37 -3.18 7.91 7.63
CA GLN A 37 -4.57 7.52 7.38
C GLN A 37 -4.73 6.92 5.99
N GLN A 38 -4.08 7.51 5.01
CA GLN A 38 -4.18 7.01 3.64
C GLN A 38 -3.60 5.61 3.53
N ALA A 39 -2.44 5.39 4.15
CA ALA A 39 -1.81 4.07 4.11
C ALA A 39 -2.67 3.03 4.82
N GLU A 40 -3.25 3.38 5.95
CA GLU A 40 -4.13 2.46 6.66
C GLU A 40 -5.37 2.13 5.84
N TYR A 41 -5.92 3.13 5.18
CA TYR A 41 -7.09 2.92 4.35
C TYR A 41 -6.80 1.94 3.22
N ILE A 42 -5.66 2.12 2.58
CA ILE A 42 -5.25 1.24 1.48
C ILE A 42 -5.08 -0.19 1.98
N LEU A 43 -4.46 -0.35 3.13
CA LEU A 43 -4.26 -1.67 3.70
C LEU A 43 -5.58 -2.33 4.05
N MET A 44 -6.49 -1.55 4.60
CA MET A 44 -7.80 -2.09 4.97
C MET A 44 -8.56 -2.55 3.74
N MET A 45 -8.56 -1.75 2.69
CA MET A 45 -9.23 -2.11 1.45
C MET A 45 -8.62 -3.37 0.84
N ARG A 46 -7.30 -3.44 0.83
CA ARG A 46 -6.61 -4.57 0.24
C ARG A 46 -6.92 -5.86 0.97
N LEU A 47 -6.92 -5.78 2.30
CA LEU A 47 -7.22 -6.97 3.10
C LEU A 47 -8.64 -7.46 2.87
N GLN A 48 -9.58 -6.53 2.75
CA GLN A 48 -10.97 -6.91 2.49
C GLN A 48 -11.12 -7.53 1.11
N SER A 49 -10.37 -7.05 0.15
CA SER A 49 -10.45 -7.59 -1.20
C SER A 49 -9.93 -9.02 -1.26
N LEU A 50 -8.98 -9.36 -0.40
CA LEU A 50 -8.41 -10.70 -0.41
C LEU A 50 -9.31 -11.74 0.22
N VAL A 51 -10.26 -11.31 0.99
CA VAL A 51 -11.17 -12.23 1.66
C VAL A 51 -12.39 -12.62 0.79
#